data_3f49707ab46099ee7e417f65127936b5
#
_entry.id   3f49707ab46099ee7e417f65127936b5
#
_cell.length_a   1.000
_cell.length_b   1.000
_cell.length_c   1.000
_cell.angle_alpha   90.00
_cell.angle_beta   90.00
_cell.angle_gamma   90.00
#
_symmetry.space_group_name_H-M   'P 1'
#
loop_
_entity.id
_entity.type
_entity.pdbx_description
1 polymer ?
#
loop_
_entity_poly.entity_id
_entity_poly.type
_entity_poly.pdbx_seq_one_letter_code
_entity_poly.pdbx_strand_id
1 'polypeptide(L)'
;MASPHVVEFTDSNWQTEVVASTIPVVVDFWAPWCGPCRQLTPTIEKLAAKYAGTVKIGKLNVDDAQDIAVKYAVNTIPRVFIFKGGEKPRWSVVGLVSENELTKAIDNVLQEK
;
A
#
# COMPACT_ATOMS: atom_id res chain seq x y z
N MET A 1 13.19 -0.11 12.12
CA MET A 1 13.76 -0.80 10.96
C MET A 1 12.67 -1.39 10.10
N ALA A 2 12.73 -1.18 8.80
CA ALA A 2 11.70 -1.71 7.91
C ALA A 2 11.81 -3.23 7.78
N SER A 3 10.67 -3.89 7.63
CA SER A 3 10.63 -5.32 7.34
C SER A 3 11.21 -5.57 5.95
N PRO A 4 11.97 -6.67 5.75
CA PRO A 4 12.55 -6.96 4.42
C PRO A 4 11.48 -7.24 3.35
N HIS A 5 10.24 -7.53 3.77
CA HIS A 5 9.16 -7.80 2.82
C HIS A 5 8.36 -6.56 2.43
N VAL A 6 8.55 -5.44 3.14
CA VAL A 6 7.81 -4.20 2.86
C VAL A 6 8.60 -3.39 1.85
N VAL A 7 7.99 -3.11 0.70
CA VAL A 7 8.59 -2.32 -0.37
C VAL A 7 8.46 -0.85 -0.04
N GLU A 8 9.49 -0.06 -0.36
CA GLU A 8 9.39 1.39 -0.28
C GLU A 8 9.02 1.93 -1.66
N PHE A 9 7.82 2.52 -1.77
CA PHE A 9 7.37 3.14 -3.01
C PHE A 9 7.74 4.61 -3.02
N THR A 10 8.16 5.10 -4.17
CA THR A 10 8.61 6.49 -4.38
C THR A 10 8.02 7.02 -5.68
N ASP A 11 8.14 8.34 -5.90
CA ASP A 11 7.76 8.91 -7.18
C ASP A 11 8.54 8.27 -8.34
N SER A 12 9.82 7.96 -8.10
CA SER A 12 10.69 7.44 -9.16
C SER A 12 10.47 5.97 -9.48
N ASN A 13 9.98 5.14 -8.54
CA ASN A 13 9.76 3.72 -8.80
C ASN A 13 8.29 3.36 -8.98
N TRP A 14 7.38 4.34 -8.91
CA TRP A 14 5.94 4.07 -8.98
C TRP A 14 5.55 3.32 -10.24
N GLN A 15 6.05 3.78 -11.39
CA GLN A 15 5.69 3.16 -12.68
C GLN A 15 6.10 1.69 -12.71
N THR A 16 7.33 1.37 -12.33
CA THR A 16 7.84 0.00 -12.40
C THR A 16 7.27 -0.89 -11.32
N GLU A 17 7.13 -0.37 -10.09
CA GLU A 17 6.74 -1.20 -8.96
C GLU A 17 5.24 -1.38 -8.81
N VAL A 18 4.44 -0.39 -9.23
CA VAL A 18 2.99 -0.42 -9.04
C VAL A 18 2.26 -0.58 -10.36
N VAL A 19 2.43 0.36 -11.27
CA VAL A 19 1.66 0.38 -12.53
C VAL A 19 1.98 -0.83 -13.41
N ALA A 20 3.25 -1.17 -13.54
CA ALA A 20 3.71 -2.28 -14.37
C ALA A 20 3.74 -3.62 -13.65
N SER A 21 3.32 -3.68 -12.39
CA SER A 21 3.37 -4.92 -11.62
C SER A 21 2.45 -5.98 -12.20
N THR A 22 2.94 -7.22 -12.26
CA THR A 22 2.17 -8.37 -12.73
C THR A 22 1.41 -9.07 -11.61
N ILE A 23 1.65 -8.66 -10.36
CA ILE A 23 0.91 -9.16 -9.19
C ILE A 23 0.23 -7.99 -8.49
N PRO A 24 -0.82 -8.22 -7.68
CA PRO A 24 -1.46 -7.13 -6.95
C PRO A 24 -0.49 -6.39 -6.04
N VAL A 25 -0.75 -5.11 -5.83
CA VAL A 25 0.11 -4.24 -5.03
C VAL A 25 -0.74 -3.50 -4.00
N VAL A 26 -0.34 -3.59 -2.73
CA VAL A 26 -0.95 -2.85 -1.63
C VAL A 26 -0.02 -1.69 -1.29
N VAL A 27 -0.55 -0.47 -1.28
CA VAL A 27 0.22 0.73 -0.98
C VAL A 27 -0.36 1.42 0.24
N ASP A 28 0.44 1.55 1.28
CA ASP A 28 0.10 2.27 2.51
C ASP A 28 0.73 3.68 2.43
N PHE A 29 -0.11 4.68 2.23
CA PHE A 29 0.34 6.08 2.24
C PHE A 29 0.44 6.54 3.69
N TRP A 30 1.61 6.98 4.09
CA TRP A 30 1.92 7.27 5.49
C TRP A 30 2.90 8.44 5.62
N ALA A 31 3.14 8.88 6.86
CA ALA A 31 4.20 9.82 7.19
C ALA A 31 4.74 9.50 8.57
N PRO A 32 6.04 9.80 8.84
CA PRO A 32 6.64 9.48 10.13
C PRO A 32 5.97 10.18 11.33
N TRP A 33 5.38 11.36 11.10
CA TRP A 33 4.73 12.15 12.15
C TRP A 33 3.29 11.71 12.45
N CYS A 34 2.78 10.74 11.71
CA CYS A 34 1.38 10.33 11.79
C CYS A 34 1.24 9.15 12.79
N GLY A 35 0.60 9.39 13.93
CA GLY A 35 0.39 8.36 14.95
C GLY A 35 -0.38 7.14 14.46
N PRO A 36 -1.58 7.31 13.86
CA PRO A 36 -2.33 6.17 13.33
C PRO A 36 -1.57 5.40 12.25
N CYS A 37 -0.74 6.08 11.45
CA CYS A 37 0.10 5.40 10.46
C CYS A 37 1.07 4.43 11.13
N ARG A 38 1.67 4.85 12.24
CA ARG A 38 2.58 3.99 13.00
C ARG A 38 1.86 2.81 13.63
N GLN A 39 0.60 2.99 14.02
CA GLN A 39 -0.22 1.89 14.54
C GLN A 39 -0.50 0.85 13.46
N LEU A 40 -0.61 1.27 12.20
CA LEU A 40 -0.88 0.38 11.08
C LEU A 40 0.36 -0.40 10.64
N THR A 41 1.55 0.11 10.93
CA THR A 41 2.80 -0.49 10.45
C THR A 41 2.95 -1.98 10.79
N PRO A 42 2.67 -2.45 12.03
CA PRO A 42 2.78 -3.88 12.31
C PRO A 42 1.87 -4.75 11.45
N THR A 43 0.67 -4.27 11.16
CA THR A 43 -0.27 -4.99 10.28
C THR A 43 0.30 -5.08 8.86
N ILE A 44 0.84 -3.97 8.35
CA ILE A 44 1.45 -3.95 7.01
C ILE A 44 2.63 -4.91 6.94
N GLU A 45 3.50 -4.92 7.96
CA GLU A 45 4.66 -5.81 7.99
C GLU A 45 4.24 -7.27 8.02
N LYS A 46 3.24 -7.59 8.83
CA LYS A 46 2.73 -8.95 8.95
C LYS A 46 2.14 -9.45 7.64
N LEU A 47 1.34 -8.62 6.97
CA LEU A 47 0.73 -8.98 5.71
C LEU A 47 1.76 -9.07 4.59
N ALA A 48 2.77 -8.21 4.60
CA ALA A 48 3.85 -8.28 3.61
C ALA A 48 4.57 -9.63 3.68
N ALA A 49 4.83 -10.13 4.89
CA ALA A 49 5.45 -11.43 5.06
C ALA A 49 4.51 -12.56 4.63
N LYS A 50 3.22 -12.45 5.00
CA LYS A 50 2.22 -13.48 4.68
C LYS A 50 2.01 -13.66 3.19
N TYR A 51 1.99 -12.54 2.44
CA TYR A 51 1.71 -12.56 1.00
C TYR A 51 2.97 -12.49 0.14
N ALA A 52 4.15 -12.66 0.72
CA ALA A 52 5.42 -12.56 -0.01
C ALA A 52 5.38 -13.47 -1.25
N GLY A 53 5.71 -12.90 -2.42
CA GLY A 53 5.68 -13.60 -3.69
C GLY A 53 4.33 -13.63 -4.39
N THR A 54 3.24 -13.35 -3.69
CA THR A 54 1.87 -13.38 -4.24
C THR A 54 1.31 -11.97 -4.40
N VAL A 55 1.55 -11.11 -3.42
CA VAL A 55 1.11 -9.72 -3.42
C VAL A 55 2.29 -8.87 -2.99
N LYS A 56 2.52 -7.77 -3.69
CA LYS A 56 3.55 -6.80 -3.31
C LYS A 56 2.92 -5.83 -2.32
N ILE A 57 3.49 -5.69 -1.15
CA ILE A 57 2.97 -4.82 -0.10
C ILE A 57 4.06 -3.85 0.32
N GLY A 58 3.73 -2.57 0.35
CA GLY A 58 4.70 -1.56 0.71
C GLY A 58 4.08 -0.28 1.21
N LYS A 59 4.96 0.68 1.47
CA LYS A 59 4.60 1.97 2.05
C LYS A 59 5.12 3.08 1.16
N LEU A 60 4.36 4.17 1.08
CA LEU A 60 4.77 5.38 0.39
C LEU A 60 4.71 6.54 1.38
N ASN A 61 5.88 7.15 1.64
CA ASN A 61 5.99 8.30 2.54
C ASN A 61 5.54 9.54 1.75
N VAL A 62 4.42 10.14 2.16
CA VAL A 62 3.85 11.27 1.42
C VAL A 62 4.73 12.52 1.45
N ASP A 63 5.62 12.63 2.44
CA ASP A 63 6.54 13.75 2.50
C ASP A 63 7.62 13.64 1.42
N ASP A 64 8.02 12.40 1.09
CA ASP A 64 9.07 12.15 0.10
C ASP A 64 8.52 11.96 -1.32
N ALA A 65 7.30 11.44 -1.45
CA ALA A 65 6.68 11.11 -2.74
C ALA A 65 5.42 11.95 -2.95
N GLN A 66 5.62 13.26 -3.05
CA GLN A 66 4.51 14.21 -3.12
C GLN A 66 3.73 14.13 -4.43
N ASP A 67 4.39 13.82 -5.53
CA ASP A 67 3.73 13.76 -6.83
C ASP A 67 2.66 12.65 -6.86
N ILE A 68 3.00 11.47 -6.36
CA ILE A 68 2.06 10.36 -6.32
C ILE A 68 0.93 10.64 -5.31
N ALA A 69 1.26 11.22 -4.16
CA ALA A 69 0.23 11.57 -3.18
C ALA A 69 -0.79 12.55 -3.77
N VAL A 70 -0.33 13.54 -4.51
CA VAL A 70 -1.21 14.52 -5.18
C VAL A 70 -2.03 13.83 -6.27
N LYS A 71 -1.39 12.97 -7.07
CA LYS A 71 -2.07 12.27 -8.17
C LYS A 71 -3.29 11.48 -7.69
N TYR A 72 -3.19 10.86 -6.52
CA TYR A 72 -4.27 10.06 -5.96
C TYR A 72 -5.10 10.81 -4.92
N ALA A 73 -4.91 12.13 -4.82
CA ALA A 73 -5.67 13.01 -3.92
C ALA A 73 -5.60 12.52 -2.47
N VAL A 74 -4.43 12.06 -2.05
CA VAL A 74 -4.24 11.58 -0.67
C VAL A 74 -3.99 12.79 0.22
N ASN A 75 -5.05 13.21 0.92
CA ASN A 75 -4.98 14.34 1.85
C ASN A 75 -5.29 13.94 3.29
N THR A 76 -5.61 12.67 3.52
CA THR A 76 -5.83 12.09 4.85
C THR A 76 -5.06 10.78 4.92
N ILE A 77 -4.22 10.60 5.95
CA ILE A 77 -3.41 9.39 6.13
C ILE A 77 -3.67 8.79 7.52
N PRO A 78 -3.52 7.47 7.69
CA PRO A 78 -3.11 6.50 6.66
C PRO A 78 -4.19 6.33 5.60
N ARG A 79 -3.75 5.99 4.40
CA ARG A 79 -4.64 5.68 3.28
C ARG A 79 -4.06 4.45 2.59
N VAL A 80 -4.89 3.43 2.39
CA VAL A 80 -4.41 2.18 1.77
C VAL A 80 -5.14 1.96 0.47
N PHE A 81 -4.38 1.68 -0.59
CA PHE A 81 -4.90 1.33 -1.91
C PHE A 81 -4.45 -0.07 -2.28
N ILE A 82 -5.27 -0.78 -3.05
CA ILE A 82 -4.87 -2.04 -3.69
C ILE A 82 -4.99 -1.85 -5.21
N PHE A 83 -3.88 -2.12 -5.92
CA PHE A 83 -3.83 -2.06 -7.37
C PHE A 83 -3.69 -3.47 -7.93
N LYS A 84 -4.16 -3.67 -9.16
CA LYS A 84 -3.98 -4.94 -9.87
C LYS A 84 -3.56 -4.64 -11.30
N GLY A 85 -2.39 -4.00 -11.43
CA GLY A 85 -1.89 -3.48 -12.70
C GLY A 85 -2.54 -2.17 -13.06
N GLY A 86 -1.80 -1.31 -13.76
CA GLY A 86 -2.30 -0.02 -14.20
C GLY A 86 -2.34 1.03 -13.11
N GLU A 87 -2.97 2.15 -13.41
CA GLU A 87 -2.97 3.33 -12.54
C GLU A 87 -4.22 3.44 -11.68
N LYS A 88 -5.25 2.63 -11.91
CA LYS A 88 -6.52 2.74 -11.18
C LYS A 88 -6.57 1.71 -10.06
N PRO A 89 -6.78 2.16 -8.82
CA PRO A 89 -6.90 1.21 -7.71
C PRO A 89 -8.20 0.40 -7.81
N ARG A 90 -8.15 -0.83 -7.32
CA ARG A 90 -9.31 -1.71 -7.23
C ARG A 90 -10.04 -1.56 -5.91
N TRP A 91 -9.37 -1.04 -4.89
CA TRP A 91 -9.93 -0.89 -3.56
C TRP A 91 -9.13 0.16 -2.81
N SER A 92 -9.80 0.89 -1.90
CA SER A 92 -9.10 1.81 -1.02
C SER A 92 -9.86 1.99 0.28
N VAL A 93 -9.14 2.43 1.31
CA VAL A 93 -9.73 2.76 2.61
C VAL A 93 -8.98 3.94 3.21
N VAL A 94 -9.70 4.78 3.93
CA VAL A 94 -9.14 5.93 4.65
C VAL A 94 -9.09 5.58 6.12
N GLY A 95 -7.96 5.88 6.77
CA GLY A 95 -7.79 5.70 8.19
C GLY A 95 -7.28 4.34 8.58
N LEU A 96 -7.26 4.09 9.88
CA LEU A 96 -6.77 2.84 10.44
C LEU A 96 -7.72 1.69 10.07
N VAL A 97 -7.16 0.64 9.48
CA VAL A 97 -7.91 -0.51 9.01
C VAL A 97 -7.45 -1.75 9.75
N SER A 98 -8.38 -2.67 10.06
CA SER A 98 -8.03 -3.90 10.75
C SER A 98 -7.34 -4.88 9.81
N GLU A 99 -6.55 -5.79 10.39
CA GLU A 99 -5.90 -6.85 9.62
C GLU A 99 -6.93 -7.69 8.88
N ASN A 100 -8.04 -8.05 9.51
CA ASN A 100 -9.09 -8.86 8.89
C ASN A 100 -9.72 -8.16 7.69
N GLU A 101 -10.01 -6.89 7.82
CA GLU A 101 -10.61 -6.13 6.72
C GLU A 101 -9.65 -6.04 5.54
N LEU A 102 -8.37 -5.76 5.82
CA LEU A 102 -7.37 -5.65 4.77
C LEU A 102 -7.11 -7.01 4.12
N THR A 103 -7.06 -8.10 4.90
CA THR A 103 -6.92 -9.45 4.38
C THR A 103 -8.07 -9.80 3.41
N LYS A 104 -9.31 -9.49 3.81
CA LYS A 104 -10.46 -9.74 2.95
C LYS A 104 -10.36 -8.97 1.63
N ALA A 105 -9.94 -7.71 1.71
CA ALA A 105 -9.79 -6.89 0.51
C ALA A 105 -8.71 -7.47 -0.41
N ILE A 106 -7.58 -7.87 0.13
CA ILE A 106 -6.49 -8.48 -0.64
C ILE A 106 -6.98 -9.77 -1.32
N ASP A 107 -7.62 -10.65 -0.56
CA ASP A 107 -8.09 -11.93 -1.08
C ASP A 107 -9.13 -11.72 -2.19
N ASN A 108 -10.01 -10.73 -2.03
CA ASN A 108 -10.99 -10.41 -3.06
C ASN A 108 -10.32 -9.95 -4.36
N VAL A 109 -9.29 -9.10 -4.25
CA VAL A 109 -8.55 -8.64 -5.43
C VAL A 109 -7.81 -9.81 -6.10
N LEU A 110 -7.23 -10.70 -5.30
CA LEU A 110 -6.55 -11.89 -5.84
C LEU A 110 -7.50 -12.78 -6.64
N GLN A 111 -8.79 -12.84 -6.29
CA GLN A 111 -9.78 -13.64 -6.95
C GLN A 111 -10.38 -12.99 -8.20
N GLU A 112 -10.15 -11.71 -8.42
CA GLU A 112 -10.64 -11.01 -9.62
C GLU A 112 -9.94 -11.54 -10.86
N LYS A 113 -10.70 -11.65 -11.93
CA LYS A 113 -10.19 -12.10 -13.24
C LYS A 113 -9.81 -10.95 -14.15
#